data_38a8a39a85db5fed717beea7a74fd110
#
_entry.id   38a8a39a85db5fed717beea7a74fd110
#
_cell.length_a   1.000
_cell.length_b   1.000
_cell.length_c   1.000
_cell.angle_alpha   90.00
_cell.angle_beta   90.00
_cell.angle_gamma   90.00
#
_symmetry.space_group_name_H-M   'P 1'
#
loop_
_entity.id
_entity.type
_entity.pdbx_description
1 polymer ?
#
loop_
_entity_poly.entity_id
_entity_poly.type
_entity_poly.pdbx_seq_one_letter_code
_entity_poly.pdbx_strand_id
1 'polypeptide(L)'
;MDLDELAKQIDIVDFISQYVELTENSGEWWGLSPLKEEKTPSFSVRRETRQWYDFSSGQGGGIYKLLRLLGKSRREAIEEMKKFAGYNGDVMAPAEKMEATKCCRHFARHNKSEKPYNPTVLPDNYMDRYENRDEKLQIWRDEGISDNTLKKFHVKYDGFSNRIVYPIRDLSGKIVNIGGRTLDPMYKEKKLRKYTYMQGWGGSMQLIYGLYDNFEDIKRNKEIILFEGCKSVLLADTWGIKNTGALLTSHLNPGQAKILMKLGVNVVFMLDKEINIREDNNITMLKNYTNVYYYFDSDNLLGEKDSPVDKGREVFRKLYESRLRYR
;
A
#
# COMPACT_ATOMS: atom_id res chain seq x y z
N MET A 1 -19.57 32.63 -6.43
CA MET A 1 -18.64 31.95 -5.52
C MET A 1 -18.19 30.64 -6.18
N ASP A 2 -16.93 30.25 -6.09
CA ASP A 2 -16.53 28.93 -6.54
C ASP A 2 -16.74 27.89 -5.41
N LEU A 3 -16.59 26.60 -5.75
CA LEU A 3 -16.82 25.50 -4.82
C LEU A 3 -15.77 25.47 -3.68
N ASP A 4 -14.54 25.87 -3.96
CA ASP A 4 -13.46 25.89 -2.98
C ASP A 4 -13.66 27.05 -1.98
N GLU A 5 -14.19 28.18 -2.42
CA GLU A 5 -14.59 29.29 -1.55
C GLU A 5 -15.75 28.91 -0.64
N LEU A 6 -16.76 28.20 -1.16
CA LEU A 6 -17.85 27.68 -0.34
C LEU A 6 -17.33 26.70 0.72
N ALA A 7 -16.46 25.76 0.32
CA ALA A 7 -15.88 24.80 1.24
C ALA A 7 -15.05 25.45 2.36
N LYS A 8 -14.44 26.61 2.12
CA LYS A 8 -13.72 27.38 3.15
C LYS A 8 -14.62 27.99 4.21
N GLN A 9 -15.91 28.20 3.94
CA GLN A 9 -16.88 28.73 4.89
C GLN A 9 -17.46 27.65 5.79
N ILE A 10 -17.20 26.37 5.50
CA ILE A 10 -17.73 25.22 6.23
C ILE A 10 -16.63 24.66 7.15
N ASP A 11 -16.92 24.46 8.44
CA ASP A 11 -16.07 23.63 9.29
C ASP A 11 -16.23 22.16 8.88
N ILE A 12 -15.14 21.53 8.49
CA ILE A 12 -15.18 20.18 7.96
C ILE A 12 -15.55 19.14 9.02
N VAL A 13 -15.13 19.33 10.27
CA VAL A 13 -15.43 18.42 11.37
C VAL A 13 -16.92 18.48 11.70
N ASP A 14 -17.46 19.70 11.88
CA ASP A 14 -18.87 19.91 12.20
C ASP A 14 -19.79 19.42 11.08
N PHE A 15 -19.36 19.59 9.81
CA PHE A 15 -20.10 19.08 8.68
C PHE A 15 -20.11 17.54 8.63
N ILE A 16 -18.93 16.92 8.77
CA ILE A 16 -18.78 15.45 8.67
C ILE A 16 -19.42 14.74 9.88
N SER A 17 -19.48 15.39 11.04
CA SER A 17 -20.15 14.85 12.21
C SER A 17 -21.64 14.58 12.03
N GLN A 18 -22.26 15.07 10.94
CA GLN A 18 -23.62 14.71 10.55
C GLN A 18 -23.72 13.30 9.94
N TYR A 19 -22.60 12.74 9.51
CA TYR A 19 -22.51 11.44 8.83
C TYR A 19 -21.73 10.39 9.63
N VAL A 20 -20.80 10.84 10.46
CA VAL A 20 -19.87 9.97 11.19
C VAL A 20 -19.73 10.48 12.61
N GLU A 21 -19.86 9.61 13.57
CA GLU A 21 -19.52 9.93 14.97
C GLU A 21 -18.00 10.05 15.06
N LEU A 22 -17.52 11.25 15.37
CA LEU A 22 -16.10 11.60 15.41
C LEU A 22 -15.63 11.81 16.85
N THR A 23 -14.47 11.22 17.19
CA THR A 23 -13.79 11.40 18.48
C THR A 23 -12.43 12.05 18.26
N GLU A 24 -12.12 13.11 19.01
CA GLU A 24 -10.84 13.79 18.91
C GLU A 24 -9.71 12.95 19.53
N ASN A 25 -8.60 12.85 18.80
CA ASN A 25 -7.39 12.22 19.28
C ASN A 25 -6.16 12.94 18.70
N SER A 26 -5.40 13.62 19.57
CA SER A 26 -4.14 14.29 19.21
C SER A 26 -4.25 15.33 18.08
N GLY A 27 -5.36 16.10 18.05
CA GLY A 27 -5.61 17.13 17.04
C GLY A 27 -6.22 16.61 15.73
N GLU A 28 -6.48 15.32 15.62
CA GLU A 28 -7.24 14.72 14.53
C GLU A 28 -8.55 14.12 15.06
N TRP A 29 -9.56 14.12 14.20
CA TRP A 29 -10.88 13.56 14.52
C TRP A 29 -11.04 12.21 13.84
N TRP A 30 -11.37 11.16 14.59
CA TRP A 30 -11.42 9.77 14.13
C TRP A 30 -12.81 9.18 14.29
N GLY A 31 -13.24 8.38 13.29
CA GLY A 31 -14.49 7.66 13.29
C GLY A 31 -14.46 6.41 12.41
N LEU A 32 -15.59 5.73 12.34
CA LEU A 32 -15.78 4.62 11.39
C LEU A 32 -15.95 5.19 9.97
N SER A 33 -15.50 4.43 8.96
CA SER A 33 -15.66 4.86 7.57
C SER A 33 -17.15 4.98 7.19
N PRO A 34 -17.59 6.12 6.63
CA PRO A 34 -18.94 6.23 6.08
C PRO A 34 -19.07 5.60 4.68
N LEU A 35 -17.96 5.11 4.12
CA LEU A 35 -17.90 4.54 2.77
C LEU A 35 -18.03 3.02 2.75
N LYS A 36 -17.86 2.38 3.91
CA LYS A 36 -18.04 0.92 4.08
C LYS A 36 -18.34 0.56 5.53
N GLU A 37 -18.91 -0.60 5.76
CA GLU A 37 -19.12 -1.15 7.10
C GLU A 37 -17.78 -1.63 7.69
N GLU A 38 -17.45 -1.16 8.90
CA GLU A 38 -16.28 -1.57 9.65
C GLU A 38 -16.50 -1.46 11.16
N LYS A 39 -15.62 -2.10 11.95
CA LYS A 39 -15.70 -2.11 13.42
C LYS A 39 -14.57 -1.33 14.11
N THR A 40 -13.59 -0.88 13.35
CA THR A 40 -12.41 -0.17 13.86
C THR A 40 -12.33 1.19 13.19
N PRO A 41 -12.17 2.30 13.94
CA PRO A 41 -12.03 3.61 13.35
C PRO A 41 -10.87 3.69 12.37
N SER A 42 -11.17 4.02 11.11
CA SER A 42 -10.21 4.17 10.03
C SER A 42 -10.39 5.46 9.23
N PHE A 43 -11.36 6.26 9.61
CA PHE A 43 -11.67 7.53 8.96
C PHE A 43 -11.15 8.69 9.80
N SER A 44 -10.24 9.51 9.27
CA SER A 44 -9.70 10.68 9.97
C SER A 44 -10.11 11.99 9.29
N VAL A 45 -10.33 13.02 10.11
CA VAL A 45 -10.66 14.37 9.66
C VAL A 45 -9.70 15.35 10.32
N ARG A 46 -9.07 16.20 9.52
CA ARG A 46 -8.18 17.27 9.98
C ARG A 46 -8.81 18.63 9.73
N ARG A 47 -9.15 19.33 10.80
CA ARG A 47 -9.77 20.68 10.73
C ARG A 47 -8.85 21.68 10.05
N GLU A 48 -7.56 21.69 10.36
CA GLU A 48 -6.58 22.64 9.84
C GLU A 48 -6.41 22.56 8.31
N THR A 49 -6.30 21.34 7.78
CA THR A 49 -6.14 21.12 6.33
C THR A 49 -7.47 21.07 5.59
N ARG A 50 -8.59 21.04 6.31
CA ARG A 50 -9.95 20.86 5.80
C ARG A 50 -10.07 19.64 4.89
N GLN A 51 -9.45 18.53 5.34
CA GLN A 51 -9.45 17.27 4.60
C GLN A 51 -9.79 16.11 5.52
N TRP A 52 -10.42 15.12 4.93
CA TRP A 52 -10.60 13.81 5.52
C TRP A 52 -9.76 12.78 4.77
N TYR A 53 -9.44 11.69 5.45
CA TYR A 53 -8.79 10.54 4.86
C TYR A 53 -9.35 9.25 5.47
N ASP A 54 -9.73 8.34 4.59
CA ASP A 54 -10.19 7.00 4.95
C ASP A 54 -9.08 5.98 4.66
N PHE A 55 -8.46 5.51 5.72
CA PHE A 55 -7.37 4.54 5.65
C PHE A 55 -7.84 3.17 5.16
N SER A 56 -9.12 2.87 5.29
CA SER A 56 -9.70 1.60 4.88
C SER A 56 -9.90 1.48 3.38
N SER A 57 -10.21 2.59 2.71
CA SER A 57 -10.41 2.65 1.26
C SER A 57 -9.27 3.35 0.51
N GLY A 58 -8.31 3.94 1.24
CA GLY A 58 -7.23 4.74 0.65
C GLY A 58 -7.70 6.04 -0.01
N GLN A 59 -8.91 6.51 0.34
CA GLN A 59 -9.50 7.70 -0.25
C GLN A 59 -9.43 8.89 0.70
N GLY A 60 -9.34 10.09 0.16
CA GLY A 60 -9.33 11.32 0.94
C GLY A 60 -9.70 12.54 0.12
N GLY A 61 -10.03 13.65 0.78
CA GLY A 61 -10.36 14.90 0.11
C GLY A 61 -11.17 15.85 0.98
N GLY A 62 -11.82 16.84 0.36
CA GLY A 62 -12.74 17.76 1.00
C GLY A 62 -14.18 17.26 1.04
N ILE A 63 -15.07 18.08 1.62
CA ILE A 63 -16.50 17.78 1.82
C ILE A 63 -17.20 17.36 0.52
N TYR A 64 -17.02 18.13 -0.56
CA TYR A 64 -17.66 17.84 -1.84
C TYR A 64 -17.34 16.42 -2.34
N LYS A 65 -16.07 15.99 -2.22
CA LYS A 65 -15.67 14.64 -2.63
C LYS A 65 -16.32 13.57 -1.76
N LEU A 66 -16.43 13.79 -0.45
CA LEU A 66 -17.11 12.85 0.45
C LEU A 66 -18.56 12.66 0.04
N LEU A 67 -19.30 13.75 -0.17
CA LEU A 67 -20.70 13.70 -0.59
C LEU A 67 -20.89 12.96 -1.92
N ARG A 68 -19.97 13.13 -2.87
CA ARG A 68 -19.99 12.41 -4.15
C ARG A 68 -19.76 10.90 -3.96
N LEU A 69 -18.90 10.51 -3.04
CA LEU A 69 -18.64 9.10 -2.71
C LEU A 69 -19.81 8.46 -1.93
N LEU A 70 -20.54 9.26 -1.15
CA LEU A 70 -21.78 8.83 -0.49
C LEU A 70 -22.98 8.75 -1.47
N GLY A 71 -22.73 8.86 -2.78
CA GLY A 71 -23.74 8.67 -3.82
C GLY A 71 -24.57 9.90 -4.17
N LYS A 72 -24.31 11.07 -3.55
CA LYS A 72 -25.04 12.30 -3.88
C LYS A 72 -24.67 12.79 -5.28
N SER A 73 -25.67 13.25 -6.03
CA SER A 73 -25.43 13.96 -7.30
C SER A 73 -24.66 15.24 -7.08
N ARG A 74 -24.09 15.81 -8.15
CA ARG A 74 -23.38 17.09 -8.09
C ARG A 74 -24.26 18.22 -7.52
N ARG A 75 -25.51 18.29 -7.93
CA ARG A 75 -26.46 19.30 -7.48
C ARG A 75 -26.77 19.12 -5.98
N GLU A 76 -27.09 17.92 -5.56
CA GLU A 76 -27.40 17.62 -4.16
C GLU A 76 -26.21 17.95 -3.23
N ALA A 77 -24.99 17.57 -3.64
CA ALA A 77 -23.80 17.86 -2.85
C ALA A 77 -23.56 19.38 -2.68
N ILE A 78 -23.77 20.16 -3.74
CA ILE A 78 -23.62 21.63 -3.68
C ILE A 78 -24.72 22.25 -2.83
N GLU A 79 -25.98 21.86 -3.01
CA GLU A 79 -27.10 22.41 -2.25
C GLU A 79 -26.96 22.10 -0.75
N GLU A 80 -26.45 20.93 -0.41
CA GLU A 80 -26.22 20.56 0.99
C GLU A 80 -25.09 21.39 1.62
N MET A 81 -23.99 21.59 0.89
CA MET A 81 -22.92 22.48 1.34
C MET A 81 -23.40 23.92 1.49
N LYS A 82 -24.20 24.41 0.57
CA LYS A 82 -24.82 25.74 0.64
C LYS A 82 -25.72 25.90 1.86
N LYS A 83 -26.59 24.90 2.09
CA LYS A 83 -27.50 24.88 3.24
C LYS A 83 -26.73 24.93 4.56
N PHE A 84 -25.66 24.15 4.67
CA PHE A 84 -24.83 24.12 5.89
C PHE A 84 -24.07 25.44 6.11
N ALA A 85 -23.55 26.03 5.02
CA ALA A 85 -22.86 27.32 5.06
C ALA A 85 -23.80 28.55 5.22
N GLY A 86 -25.13 28.35 5.15
CA GLY A 86 -26.08 29.46 5.13
C GLY A 86 -25.99 30.32 3.87
N TYR A 87 -25.48 29.80 2.74
CA TYR A 87 -25.24 30.52 1.51
C TYR A 87 -26.37 30.31 0.49
N ASN A 88 -26.99 31.38 -0.01
CA ASN A 88 -28.11 31.33 -0.92
C ASN A 88 -27.77 31.70 -2.38
N GLY A 89 -26.52 32.07 -2.67
CA GLY A 89 -26.09 32.50 -4.02
C GLY A 89 -25.75 31.34 -4.94
N ASP A 90 -25.41 31.66 -6.18
CA ASP A 90 -24.97 30.67 -7.17
C ASP A 90 -23.54 30.20 -6.88
N VAL A 91 -23.31 28.90 -7.05
CA VAL A 91 -21.98 28.25 -6.89
C VAL A 91 -21.53 27.70 -8.23
N MET A 92 -20.43 28.21 -8.74
CA MET A 92 -19.79 27.70 -9.94
C MET A 92 -19.04 26.39 -9.58
N ALA A 93 -19.67 25.28 -9.88
CA ALA A 93 -19.01 23.99 -9.73
C ALA A 93 -18.06 23.74 -10.91
N PRO A 94 -16.89 23.08 -10.64
CA PRO A 94 -15.94 22.75 -11.69
C PRO A 94 -16.60 21.93 -12.81
N ALA A 95 -16.35 22.27 -14.07
CA ALA A 95 -16.87 21.50 -15.20
C ALA A 95 -16.42 20.06 -15.13
N GLU A 96 -17.31 19.11 -15.43
CA GLU A 96 -16.90 17.72 -15.60
C GLU A 96 -15.95 17.63 -16.80
N LYS A 97 -14.71 17.27 -16.53
CA LYS A 97 -13.70 17.10 -17.58
C LYS A 97 -13.66 15.67 -18.07
N MET A 98 -13.52 15.51 -19.39
CA MET A 98 -13.49 14.22 -20.09
C MET A 98 -12.49 13.24 -19.44
N GLU A 99 -12.78 11.93 -19.51
CA GLU A 99 -12.01 10.86 -18.82
C GLU A 99 -10.51 10.85 -19.11
N ALA A 100 -10.09 11.19 -20.33
CA ALA A 100 -8.67 11.28 -20.69
C ALA A 100 -7.90 12.35 -19.88
N THR A 101 -8.58 13.45 -19.51
CA THR A 101 -8.00 14.49 -18.66
C THR A 101 -8.04 14.15 -17.18
N LYS A 102 -8.93 13.26 -16.73
CA LYS A 102 -8.92 12.74 -15.34
C LYS A 102 -7.66 11.93 -15.08
N CYS A 103 -7.27 11.06 -16.00
CA CYS A 103 -6.06 10.24 -15.89
C CYS A 103 -4.79 11.11 -15.81
N CYS A 104 -4.59 12.03 -16.72
CA CYS A 104 -3.42 12.93 -16.73
C CYS A 104 -3.37 13.84 -15.48
N ARG A 105 -4.52 14.27 -14.95
CA ARG A 105 -4.58 15.09 -13.74
C ARG A 105 -4.39 14.32 -12.46
N HIS A 106 -4.81 13.07 -12.40
CA HIS A 106 -4.50 12.18 -11.28
C HIS A 106 -2.98 12.09 -11.10
N PHE A 107 -2.25 11.86 -12.19
CA PHE A 107 -0.77 11.90 -12.19
C PHE A 107 -0.21 13.27 -11.79
N ALA A 108 -0.75 14.36 -12.34
CA ALA A 108 -0.25 15.70 -12.07
C ALA A 108 -0.55 16.18 -10.63
N ARG A 109 -1.69 15.81 -10.05
CA ARG A 109 -2.04 16.18 -8.66
C ARG A 109 -1.26 15.36 -7.64
N HIS A 110 -1.08 14.07 -7.85
CA HIS A 110 -0.23 13.24 -6.99
C HIS A 110 1.24 13.68 -7.05
N ASN A 111 1.70 14.19 -8.19
CA ASN A 111 3.06 14.76 -8.32
C ASN A 111 3.26 16.09 -7.58
N LYS A 112 2.20 16.84 -7.25
CA LYS A 112 2.32 18.14 -6.57
C LYS A 112 2.26 18.06 -5.04
N SER A 113 1.72 16.98 -4.47
CA SER A 113 1.55 16.82 -3.02
C SER A 113 2.51 15.81 -2.40
N GLU A 114 3.11 14.93 -3.19
CA GLU A 114 4.09 13.98 -2.67
C GLU A 114 5.44 14.68 -2.51
N LYS A 115 5.97 14.67 -1.28
CA LYS A 115 7.38 15.01 -1.07
C LYS A 115 8.22 14.13 -2.00
N PRO A 116 9.20 14.69 -2.71
CA PRO A 116 10.05 13.89 -3.57
C PRO A 116 10.68 12.77 -2.74
N TYR A 117 10.67 11.55 -3.28
CA TYR A 117 11.34 10.41 -2.65
C TYR A 117 12.82 10.69 -2.58
N ASN A 118 13.32 10.91 -1.39
CA ASN A 118 14.72 11.15 -1.11
C ASN A 118 15.16 10.31 0.09
N PRO A 119 15.32 8.99 -0.10
CA PRO A 119 15.71 8.09 0.98
C PRO A 119 17.15 8.37 1.41
N THR A 120 17.42 8.13 2.69
CA THR A 120 18.79 8.09 3.18
C THR A 120 19.46 6.83 2.64
N VAL A 121 20.49 7.01 1.81
CA VAL A 121 21.32 5.90 1.34
C VAL A 121 22.25 5.47 2.48
N LEU A 122 22.18 4.19 2.85
CA LEU A 122 23.06 3.61 3.85
C LEU A 122 24.35 3.10 3.20
N PRO A 123 25.47 3.03 3.95
CA PRO A 123 26.71 2.46 3.44
C PRO A 123 26.52 1.02 2.94
N ASP A 124 27.28 0.60 1.93
CA ASP A 124 27.20 -0.74 1.34
C ASP A 124 27.46 -1.85 2.37
N ASN A 125 28.36 -1.59 3.34
CA ASN A 125 28.67 -2.49 4.44
C ASN A 125 27.73 -2.35 5.65
N TYR A 126 26.60 -1.64 5.52
CA TYR A 126 25.69 -1.40 6.65
C TYR A 126 25.19 -2.68 7.32
N MET A 127 25.03 -3.75 6.53
CA MET A 127 24.58 -5.05 7.03
C MET A 127 25.64 -5.78 7.88
N ASP A 128 26.91 -5.36 7.87
CA ASP A 128 27.98 -6.03 8.63
C ASP A 128 27.89 -5.79 10.13
N ARG A 129 27.12 -4.81 10.55
CA ARG A 129 26.78 -4.57 11.96
C ARG A 129 25.85 -5.62 12.58
N TYR A 130 25.17 -6.39 11.76
CA TYR A 130 24.24 -7.44 12.19
C TYR A 130 24.87 -8.82 12.19
N GLU A 131 24.34 -9.69 13.02
CA GLU A 131 24.93 -10.99 13.30
C GLU A 131 24.39 -12.09 12.36
N ASN A 132 25.26 -13.03 12.01
CA ASN A 132 24.89 -14.27 11.34
C ASN A 132 24.61 -15.34 12.43
N ARG A 133 23.47 -15.24 13.13
CA ARG A 133 23.07 -16.19 14.18
C ARG A 133 22.11 -17.22 13.62
N ASP A 134 22.64 -18.39 13.31
CA ASP A 134 21.87 -19.48 12.71
C ASP A 134 20.67 -19.90 13.55
N GLU A 135 20.81 -19.99 14.86
CA GLU A 135 19.71 -20.34 15.77
C GLU A 135 18.56 -19.31 15.76
N LYS A 136 18.85 -18.03 15.48
CA LYS A 136 17.84 -16.97 15.40
C LYS A 136 17.12 -16.94 14.06
N LEU A 137 17.77 -17.43 13.02
CA LEU A 137 17.17 -17.55 11.69
C LEU A 137 16.36 -18.85 11.54
N GLN A 138 16.43 -19.77 12.51
CA GLN A 138 15.74 -21.06 12.47
C GLN A 138 14.24 -20.90 12.27
N ILE A 139 13.62 -19.89 12.86
CA ILE A 139 12.18 -19.63 12.67
C ILE A 139 11.78 -19.43 11.21
N TRP A 140 12.66 -18.84 10.39
CA TRP A 140 12.40 -18.68 8.96
C TRP A 140 12.73 -19.93 8.15
N ARG A 141 13.69 -20.75 8.63
CA ARG A 141 13.94 -22.08 8.06
C ARG A 141 12.77 -23.03 8.32
N ASP A 142 12.23 -23.01 9.54
CA ASP A 142 11.04 -23.79 9.91
C ASP A 142 9.80 -23.36 9.11
N GLU A 143 9.72 -22.09 8.73
CA GLU A 143 8.72 -21.56 7.82
C GLU A 143 9.02 -21.91 6.34
N GLY A 144 10.09 -22.66 6.04
CA GLY A 144 10.43 -23.19 4.70
C GLY A 144 11.38 -22.33 3.87
N ILE A 145 12.04 -21.33 4.44
CA ILE A 145 13.01 -20.48 3.70
C ILE A 145 14.40 -21.14 3.74
N SER A 146 14.99 -21.36 2.56
CA SER A 146 16.30 -22.00 2.41
C SER A 146 17.47 -21.08 2.80
N ASP A 147 18.59 -21.70 3.23
CA ASP A 147 19.82 -20.95 3.52
C ASP A 147 20.37 -20.17 2.32
N ASN A 148 20.22 -20.73 1.11
CA ASN A 148 20.64 -20.03 -0.09
C ASN A 148 19.84 -18.74 -0.31
N THR A 149 18.53 -18.76 -0.04
CA THR A 149 17.67 -17.59 -0.09
C THR A 149 18.02 -16.59 1.01
N LEU A 150 18.22 -17.06 2.25
CA LEU A 150 18.64 -16.19 3.36
C LEU A 150 19.95 -15.46 3.04
N LYS A 151 20.91 -16.15 2.46
CA LYS A 151 22.21 -15.59 2.02
C LYS A 151 22.02 -14.59 0.87
N LYS A 152 21.26 -14.97 -0.17
CA LYS A 152 20.98 -14.10 -1.34
C LYS A 152 20.38 -12.77 -0.93
N PHE A 153 19.41 -12.78 -0.02
CA PHE A 153 18.75 -11.57 0.45
C PHE A 153 19.42 -10.92 1.66
N HIS A 154 20.64 -11.35 2.02
CA HIS A 154 21.43 -10.80 3.13
C HIS A 154 20.66 -10.73 4.45
N VAL A 155 19.87 -11.75 4.74
CA VAL A 155 19.10 -11.84 6.00
C VAL A 155 20.04 -12.08 7.15
N LYS A 156 19.93 -11.29 8.22
CA LYS A 156 20.76 -11.34 9.42
C LYS A 156 19.92 -11.18 10.69
N TYR A 157 20.56 -11.15 11.82
CA TYR A 157 19.94 -10.94 13.12
C TYR A 157 20.46 -9.66 13.78
N ASP A 158 19.55 -8.86 14.32
CA ASP A 158 19.88 -7.71 15.17
C ASP A 158 19.67 -8.10 16.65
N GLY A 159 20.79 -8.30 17.36
CA GLY A 159 20.77 -8.65 18.78
C GLY A 159 20.20 -7.53 19.67
N PHE A 160 20.35 -6.27 19.28
CA PHE A 160 19.85 -5.14 20.04
C PHE A 160 18.32 -5.07 20.06
N SER A 161 17.69 -5.19 18.92
CA SER A 161 16.21 -5.10 18.80
C SER A 161 15.52 -6.46 18.82
N ASN A 162 16.26 -7.57 18.94
CA ASN A 162 15.77 -8.95 18.84
C ASN A 162 14.90 -9.17 17.59
N ARG A 163 15.50 -8.86 16.41
CA ARG A 163 14.81 -8.95 15.11
C ARG A 163 15.63 -9.69 14.07
N ILE A 164 14.95 -10.45 13.24
CA ILE A 164 15.49 -10.83 11.93
C ILE A 164 15.44 -9.58 11.06
N VAL A 165 16.56 -9.23 10.43
CA VAL A 165 16.70 -8.02 9.62
C VAL A 165 17.16 -8.34 8.20
N TYR A 166 16.73 -7.51 7.26
CA TYR A 166 17.03 -7.65 5.84
C TYR A 166 17.12 -6.27 5.18
N PRO A 167 18.05 -6.10 4.21
CA PRO A 167 18.19 -4.83 3.52
C PRO A 167 17.03 -4.59 2.54
N ILE A 168 16.62 -3.35 2.43
CA ILE A 168 15.69 -2.88 1.39
C ILE A 168 16.51 -2.02 0.45
N ARG A 169 16.55 -2.43 -0.83
CA ARG A 169 17.38 -1.82 -1.85
C ARG A 169 16.55 -1.00 -2.82
N ASP A 170 17.13 0.07 -3.31
CA ASP A 170 16.59 0.81 -4.45
C ASP A 170 16.94 0.12 -5.79
N LEU A 171 16.50 0.71 -6.90
CA LEU A 171 16.74 0.17 -8.25
C LEU A 171 18.24 0.17 -8.65
N SER A 172 19.10 0.90 -7.96
CA SER A 172 20.54 0.91 -8.17
C SER A 172 21.30 -0.10 -7.29
N GLY A 173 20.57 -0.83 -6.43
CA GLY A 173 21.10 -1.80 -5.48
C GLY A 173 21.58 -1.19 -4.15
N LYS A 174 21.48 0.12 -3.97
CA LYS A 174 21.86 0.78 -2.72
C LYS A 174 20.87 0.46 -1.61
N ILE A 175 21.38 0.23 -0.42
CA ILE A 175 20.54 0.00 0.76
C ILE A 175 19.93 1.34 1.19
N VAL A 176 18.61 1.42 1.22
CA VAL A 176 17.87 2.63 1.59
C VAL A 176 17.02 2.46 2.85
N ASN A 177 16.84 1.23 3.29
CA ASN A 177 16.21 0.92 4.56
C ASN A 177 16.58 -0.50 5.01
N ILE A 178 16.24 -0.80 6.26
CA ILE A 178 16.33 -2.14 6.84
C ILE A 178 14.95 -2.52 7.34
N GLY A 179 14.43 -3.62 6.82
CA GLY A 179 13.24 -4.26 7.37
C GLY A 179 13.60 -5.17 8.54
N GLY A 180 12.72 -5.25 9.52
CA GLY A 180 12.96 -6.08 10.70
C GLY A 180 11.71 -6.79 11.19
N ARG A 181 11.76 -8.13 11.34
CA ARG A 181 10.72 -8.95 11.97
C ARG A 181 11.10 -9.25 13.41
N THR A 182 10.25 -8.89 14.37
CA THR A 182 10.52 -9.21 15.78
C THR A 182 10.45 -10.72 16.06
N LEU A 183 11.36 -11.18 16.92
CA LEU A 183 11.35 -12.55 17.47
C LEU A 183 10.69 -12.62 18.85
N ASP A 184 10.22 -11.50 19.39
CA ASP A 184 9.52 -11.48 20.68
C ASP A 184 8.13 -12.13 20.52
N PRO A 185 7.85 -13.28 21.19
CA PRO A 185 6.55 -13.96 21.08
C PRO A 185 5.41 -13.11 21.66
N MET A 186 5.72 -12.23 22.61
CA MET A 186 4.74 -11.36 23.27
C MET A 186 4.61 -9.99 22.59
N TYR A 187 4.96 -9.89 21.31
CA TYR A 187 4.96 -8.62 20.59
C TYR A 187 3.59 -7.93 20.58
N LYS A 188 2.48 -8.70 20.55
CA LYS A 188 1.12 -8.17 20.57
C LYS A 188 0.78 -7.54 21.91
N GLU A 189 1.10 -8.23 23.01
CA GLU A 189 0.87 -7.77 24.39
C GLU A 189 1.70 -6.52 24.69
N LYS A 190 2.95 -6.52 24.22
CA LYS A 190 3.87 -5.38 24.35
C LYS A 190 3.59 -4.27 23.33
N LYS A 191 2.54 -4.39 22.51
CA LYS A 191 2.19 -3.45 21.44
C LYS A 191 3.34 -3.16 20.47
N LEU A 192 4.24 -4.14 20.26
CA LEU A 192 5.33 -4.03 19.30
C LEU A 192 4.83 -4.40 17.91
N ARG A 193 5.32 -3.71 16.88
CA ARG A 193 5.05 -4.09 15.51
C ARG A 193 5.77 -5.38 15.15
N LYS A 194 5.06 -6.36 14.57
CA LYS A 194 5.66 -7.61 14.07
C LYS A 194 6.73 -7.31 13.03
N TYR A 195 6.44 -6.44 12.08
CA TYR A 195 7.38 -5.90 11.10
C TYR A 195 7.57 -4.40 11.31
N THR A 196 8.79 -3.91 11.11
CA THR A 196 9.13 -2.50 11.21
C THR A 196 10.22 -2.14 10.21
N TYR A 197 10.36 -0.84 9.96
CA TYR A 197 11.46 -0.30 9.16
C TYR A 197 12.32 0.56 10.06
N MET A 198 13.64 0.37 9.98
CA MET A 198 14.60 0.98 10.90
C MET A 198 14.95 2.43 10.56
N GLN A 199 14.69 2.82 9.31
CA GLN A 199 14.96 4.17 8.82
C GLN A 199 13.68 4.83 8.32
N GLY A 200 13.67 6.16 8.30
CA GLY A 200 12.60 6.88 7.61
C GLY A 200 12.65 6.70 6.10
N TRP A 201 11.50 6.84 5.43
CA TRP A 201 11.42 6.63 3.99
C TRP A 201 11.85 7.84 3.15
N GLY A 202 12.05 9.01 3.76
CA GLY A 202 12.43 10.23 3.04
C GLY A 202 11.39 10.70 2.02
N GLY A 203 10.10 10.46 2.30
CA GLY A 203 8.98 10.71 1.40
C GLY A 203 8.09 9.48 1.25
N SER A 204 7.24 9.45 0.21
CA SER A 204 6.46 8.25 -0.14
C SER A 204 7.38 7.15 -0.62
N MET A 205 7.20 5.94 -0.09
CA MET A 205 7.97 4.78 -0.53
C MET A 205 7.79 4.56 -2.04
N GLN A 206 8.89 4.58 -2.80
CA GLN A 206 8.89 4.39 -4.25
C GLN A 206 9.81 3.24 -4.65
N LEU A 207 9.63 2.09 -4.02
CA LEU A 207 10.39 0.89 -4.32
C LEU A 207 9.53 -0.38 -4.16
N ILE A 208 10.00 -1.44 -4.76
CA ILE A 208 9.44 -2.78 -4.65
C ILE A 208 10.55 -3.66 -4.08
N TYR A 209 10.32 -4.29 -2.93
CA TYR A 209 11.29 -5.19 -2.30
C TYR A 209 11.60 -6.36 -3.23
N GLY A 210 12.86 -6.75 -3.31
CA GLY A 210 13.33 -7.85 -4.14
C GLY A 210 13.44 -7.52 -5.65
N LEU A 211 12.99 -6.34 -6.09
CA LEU A 211 13.06 -5.97 -7.50
C LEU A 211 14.52 -5.91 -8.01
N TYR A 212 15.43 -5.35 -7.23
CA TYR A 212 16.85 -5.33 -7.59
C TYR A 212 17.42 -6.75 -7.61
N ASP A 213 17.19 -7.54 -6.57
CA ASP A 213 17.75 -8.88 -6.39
C ASP A 213 17.24 -9.89 -7.45
N ASN A 214 16.06 -9.64 -7.99
CA ASN A 214 15.34 -10.50 -8.93
C ASN A 214 15.23 -9.90 -10.35
N PHE A 215 15.88 -8.77 -10.62
CA PHE A 215 15.67 -7.99 -11.83
C PHE A 215 15.87 -8.80 -13.13
N GLU A 216 16.95 -9.57 -13.22
CA GLU A 216 17.27 -10.37 -14.40
C GLU A 216 16.23 -11.48 -14.64
N ASP A 217 15.74 -12.11 -13.58
CA ASP A 217 14.70 -13.14 -13.68
C ASP A 217 13.35 -12.52 -14.09
N ILE A 218 13.02 -11.33 -13.59
CA ILE A 218 11.82 -10.58 -13.99
C ILE A 218 11.88 -10.22 -15.47
N LYS A 219 13.01 -9.72 -15.94
CA LYS A 219 13.20 -9.35 -17.36
C LYS A 219 13.16 -10.57 -18.28
N ARG A 220 13.77 -11.66 -17.87
CA ARG A 220 13.77 -12.93 -18.63
C ARG A 220 12.37 -13.53 -18.77
N ASN A 221 11.61 -13.53 -17.66
CA ASN A 221 10.24 -14.06 -17.63
C ASN A 221 9.21 -13.07 -18.22
N LYS A 222 9.59 -11.81 -18.44
CA LYS A 222 8.70 -10.71 -18.85
C LYS A 222 7.47 -10.60 -17.93
N GLU A 223 7.65 -10.91 -16.67
CA GLU A 223 6.61 -10.94 -15.66
C GLU A 223 7.19 -10.69 -14.27
N ILE A 224 6.45 -9.94 -13.46
CA ILE A 224 6.70 -9.80 -12.02
C ILE A 224 5.49 -10.30 -11.23
N ILE A 225 5.73 -11.12 -10.21
CA ILE A 225 4.74 -11.59 -9.26
C ILE A 225 4.89 -10.75 -7.99
N LEU A 226 3.85 -10.05 -7.58
CA LEU A 226 3.86 -9.12 -6.46
C LEU A 226 3.10 -9.67 -5.26
N PHE A 227 3.77 -9.68 -4.12
CA PHE A 227 3.22 -10.00 -2.81
C PHE A 227 3.06 -8.75 -1.95
N GLU A 228 2.37 -8.87 -0.81
CA GLU A 228 2.35 -7.82 0.20
C GLU A 228 3.70 -7.75 0.94
N GLY A 229 4.15 -8.86 1.50
CA GLY A 229 5.29 -8.92 2.42
C GLY A 229 6.57 -9.53 1.83
N CYS A 230 7.72 -9.16 2.39
CA CYS A 230 9.04 -9.69 2.01
C CYS A 230 9.17 -11.20 2.20
N LYS A 231 8.55 -11.78 3.24
CA LYS A 231 8.61 -13.24 3.51
C LYS A 231 8.11 -14.05 2.32
N SER A 232 7.07 -13.60 1.66
CA SER A 232 6.50 -14.25 0.48
C SER A 232 7.48 -14.30 -0.69
N VAL A 233 8.27 -13.24 -0.87
CA VAL A 233 9.37 -13.21 -1.87
C VAL A 233 10.42 -14.26 -1.52
N LEU A 234 10.82 -14.36 -0.26
CA LEU A 234 11.83 -15.33 0.19
C LEU A 234 11.35 -16.78 0.03
N LEU A 235 10.08 -17.07 0.37
CA LEU A 235 9.50 -18.39 0.15
C LEU A 235 9.45 -18.77 -1.32
N ALA A 236 9.00 -17.85 -2.18
CA ALA A 236 8.95 -18.06 -3.62
C ALA A 236 10.36 -18.30 -4.21
N ASP A 237 11.37 -17.52 -3.79
CA ASP A 237 12.75 -17.70 -4.21
C ASP A 237 13.29 -19.08 -3.82
N THR A 238 12.96 -19.57 -2.63
CA THR A 238 13.32 -20.93 -2.18
C THR A 238 12.76 -22.01 -3.08
N TRP A 239 11.59 -21.79 -3.67
CA TRP A 239 10.97 -22.71 -4.62
C TRP A 239 11.49 -22.56 -6.05
N GLY A 240 12.43 -21.64 -6.28
CA GLY A 240 12.98 -21.34 -7.60
C GLY A 240 12.14 -20.33 -8.41
N ILE A 241 11.12 -19.73 -7.81
CA ILE A 241 10.29 -18.70 -8.42
C ILE A 241 10.94 -17.32 -8.12
N LYS A 242 11.76 -16.84 -9.05
CA LYS A 242 12.64 -15.70 -8.83
C LYS A 242 12.16 -14.39 -9.47
N ASN A 243 11.08 -14.40 -10.24
CA ASN A 243 10.49 -13.18 -10.83
C ASN A 243 9.49 -12.52 -9.88
N THR A 244 9.88 -12.29 -8.64
CA THR A 244 9.00 -11.84 -7.57
C THR A 244 9.44 -10.53 -6.94
N GLY A 245 8.48 -9.81 -6.35
CA GLY A 245 8.70 -8.62 -5.54
C GLY A 245 7.62 -8.44 -4.49
N ALA A 246 7.81 -7.50 -3.56
CA ALA A 246 6.80 -7.16 -2.57
C ALA A 246 6.56 -5.65 -2.50
N LEU A 247 5.29 -5.28 -2.31
CA LEU A 247 4.87 -3.89 -2.15
C LEU A 247 5.24 -3.31 -0.78
N LEU A 248 5.39 -4.17 0.22
CA LEU A 248 5.61 -3.82 1.64
C LEU A 248 4.43 -3.03 2.26
N THR A 249 3.32 -2.97 1.55
CA THR A 249 2.05 -2.33 1.93
C THR A 249 0.90 -3.12 1.30
N SER A 250 -0.30 -2.96 1.83
CA SER A 250 -1.52 -3.56 1.26
C SER A 250 -2.02 -2.89 -0.03
N HIS A 251 -1.42 -1.76 -0.43
CA HIS A 251 -1.84 -0.97 -1.58
C HIS A 251 -0.65 -0.66 -2.49
N LEU A 252 -0.94 -0.60 -3.80
CA LEU A 252 0.02 -0.11 -4.79
C LEU A 252 0.09 1.42 -4.72
N ASN A 253 1.24 1.98 -4.32
CA ASN A 253 1.40 3.42 -4.33
C ASN A 253 1.79 3.97 -5.72
N PRO A 254 1.60 5.29 -5.97
CA PRO A 254 1.89 5.88 -7.29
C PRO A 254 3.35 5.73 -7.73
N GLY A 255 4.30 5.72 -6.80
CA GLY A 255 5.72 5.53 -7.11
C GLY A 255 6.00 4.11 -7.60
N GLN A 256 5.46 3.11 -6.93
CA GLN A 256 5.55 1.71 -7.33
C GLN A 256 4.85 1.47 -8.69
N ALA A 257 3.66 2.07 -8.90
CA ALA A 257 2.97 1.99 -10.18
C ALA A 257 3.83 2.53 -11.34
N LYS A 258 4.52 3.67 -11.15
CA LYS A 258 5.46 4.23 -12.13
C LYS A 258 6.63 3.28 -12.43
N ILE A 259 7.15 2.60 -11.41
CA ILE A 259 8.22 1.59 -11.59
C ILE A 259 7.70 0.45 -12.48
N LEU A 260 6.53 -0.11 -12.16
CA LEU A 260 5.93 -1.20 -12.92
C LEU A 260 5.65 -0.83 -14.39
N MET A 261 5.13 0.39 -14.63
CA MET A 261 4.93 0.90 -15.99
C MET A 261 6.24 0.98 -16.78
N LYS A 262 7.31 1.48 -16.15
CA LYS A 262 8.64 1.59 -16.79
C LYS A 262 9.29 0.22 -17.01
N LEU A 263 8.99 -0.74 -16.15
CA LEU A 263 9.53 -2.10 -16.25
C LEU A 263 9.02 -2.81 -17.50
N GLY A 264 7.78 -2.54 -17.94
CA GLY A 264 7.20 -3.01 -19.20
C GLY A 264 7.01 -4.53 -19.24
N VAL A 265 6.69 -5.15 -18.12
CA VAL A 265 6.45 -6.58 -17.97
C VAL A 265 5.02 -6.85 -17.50
N ASN A 266 4.52 -8.06 -17.66
CA ASN A 266 3.26 -8.47 -17.06
C ASN A 266 3.34 -8.36 -15.53
N VAL A 267 2.26 -7.97 -14.88
CA VAL A 267 2.19 -7.83 -13.42
C VAL A 267 1.13 -8.78 -12.87
N VAL A 268 1.53 -9.66 -11.96
CA VAL A 268 0.65 -10.62 -11.30
C VAL A 268 0.55 -10.26 -9.81
N PHE A 269 -0.62 -9.86 -9.35
CA PHE A 269 -0.86 -9.59 -7.94
C PHE A 269 -1.27 -10.86 -7.21
N MET A 270 -0.43 -11.28 -6.26
CA MET A 270 -0.62 -12.41 -5.35
C MET A 270 -0.61 -11.90 -3.91
N LEU A 271 -1.45 -10.88 -3.64
CA LEU A 271 -1.59 -10.22 -2.35
C LEU A 271 -2.37 -11.10 -1.36
N ASP A 272 -2.40 -10.72 -0.08
CA ASP A 272 -3.15 -11.44 0.92
C ASP A 272 -4.66 -11.45 0.60
N LYS A 273 -5.36 -12.54 0.99
CA LYS A 273 -6.76 -12.81 0.55
C LYS A 273 -7.74 -11.69 0.85
N GLU A 274 -7.52 -10.96 1.93
CA GLU A 274 -8.40 -9.84 2.33
C GLU A 274 -8.29 -8.60 1.41
N ILE A 275 -7.27 -8.55 0.51
CA ILE A 275 -7.00 -7.38 -0.32
C ILE A 275 -7.78 -7.45 -1.62
N ASN A 276 -8.73 -6.52 -1.80
CA ASN A 276 -9.47 -6.39 -3.05
C ASN A 276 -8.74 -5.47 -4.03
N ILE A 277 -8.03 -6.04 -4.98
CA ILE A 277 -7.26 -5.29 -5.99
C ILE A 277 -8.13 -4.36 -6.85
N ARG A 278 -9.45 -4.62 -6.98
CA ARG A 278 -10.35 -3.81 -7.79
C ARG A 278 -10.68 -2.47 -7.14
N GLU A 279 -10.46 -2.34 -5.85
CA GLU A 279 -10.62 -1.10 -5.09
C GLU A 279 -9.36 -0.22 -5.13
N ASP A 280 -8.22 -0.75 -5.60
CA ASP A 280 -6.99 0.01 -5.73
C ASP A 280 -6.94 0.78 -7.06
N ASN A 281 -7.05 2.11 -6.96
CA ASN A 281 -7.06 2.99 -8.12
C ASN A 281 -5.75 2.95 -8.94
N ASN A 282 -4.61 2.69 -8.30
CA ASN A 282 -3.32 2.61 -8.98
C ASN A 282 -3.20 1.30 -9.77
N ILE A 283 -3.74 0.19 -9.24
CA ILE A 283 -3.83 -1.08 -9.97
C ILE A 283 -4.80 -0.95 -11.15
N THR A 284 -5.97 -0.34 -10.92
CA THR A 284 -6.94 -0.05 -11.98
C THR A 284 -6.36 0.80 -13.10
N MET A 285 -5.49 1.74 -12.76
CA MET A 285 -4.78 2.57 -13.73
C MET A 285 -3.66 1.79 -14.43
N LEU A 286 -2.91 0.97 -13.71
CA LEU A 286 -1.78 0.20 -14.23
C LEU A 286 -2.18 -0.71 -15.40
N LYS A 287 -3.39 -1.27 -15.40
CA LYS A 287 -3.90 -2.13 -16.49
C LYS A 287 -3.93 -1.46 -17.87
N ASN A 288 -3.92 -0.12 -17.92
CA ASN A 288 -3.88 0.62 -19.19
C ASN A 288 -2.48 0.67 -19.82
N TYR A 289 -1.46 0.28 -19.07
CA TYR A 289 -0.04 0.35 -19.47
C TYR A 289 0.61 -1.02 -19.61
N THR A 290 0.12 -2.01 -18.88
CA THR A 290 0.63 -3.39 -18.94
C THR A 290 -0.47 -4.40 -18.64
N ASN A 291 -0.20 -5.68 -18.95
CA ASN A 291 -1.13 -6.74 -18.58
C ASN A 291 -1.05 -6.97 -17.07
N VAL A 292 -2.19 -6.85 -16.43
CA VAL A 292 -2.36 -7.09 -14.99
C VAL A 292 -3.15 -8.37 -14.79
N TYR A 293 -2.67 -9.22 -13.89
CA TYR A 293 -3.31 -10.47 -13.48
C TYR A 293 -3.46 -10.51 -11.98
N TYR A 294 -4.42 -11.30 -11.53
CA TYR A 294 -4.66 -11.56 -10.10
C TYR A 294 -5.24 -12.96 -9.92
N TYR A 295 -5.09 -13.53 -8.74
CA TYR A 295 -5.75 -14.80 -8.43
C TYR A 295 -7.15 -14.57 -7.85
N PHE A 296 -7.99 -15.59 -8.02
CA PHE A 296 -9.27 -15.70 -7.35
C PHE A 296 -9.35 -17.07 -6.69
N ASP A 297 -9.48 -17.08 -5.37
CA ASP A 297 -9.51 -18.31 -4.56
C ASP A 297 -10.92 -18.92 -4.54
N SER A 298 -11.36 -19.47 -5.68
CA SER A 298 -12.68 -20.11 -5.85
C SER A 298 -12.87 -21.33 -4.95
N ASP A 299 -11.79 -22.04 -4.67
CA ASP A 299 -11.81 -23.28 -3.90
C ASP A 299 -11.61 -23.05 -2.40
N ASN A 300 -11.52 -21.78 -1.99
CA ASN A 300 -11.34 -21.36 -0.60
C ASN A 300 -10.13 -22.04 0.09
N LEU A 301 -9.00 -22.08 -0.63
CA LEU A 301 -7.75 -22.71 -0.18
C LEU A 301 -7.02 -21.88 0.90
N LEU A 302 -7.27 -20.58 0.95
CA LEU A 302 -6.62 -19.62 1.84
C LEU A 302 -7.55 -19.20 2.96
N GLY A 303 -7.01 -19.01 4.17
CA GLY A 303 -7.66 -18.27 5.25
C GLY A 303 -7.70 -16.77 4.96
N GLU A 304 -8.47 -16.00 5.75
CA GLU A 304 -8.70 -14.56 5.51
C GLU A 304 -7.42 -13.72 5.39
N LYS A 305 -6.38 -14.03 6.16
CA LYS A 305 -5.12 -13.29 6.21
C LYS A 305 -3.93 -14.06 5.63
N ASP A 306 -4.21 -15.11 4.87
CA ASP A 306 -3.14 -15.90 4.27
C ASP A 306 -2.68 -15.24 2.97
N SER A 307 -1.38 -15.18 2.80
CA SER A 307 -0.75 -14.98 1.51
C SER A 307 -0.82 -16.28 0.68
N PRO A 308 -0.91 -16.21 -0.64
CA PRO A 308 -0.89 -17.40 -1.49
C PRO A 308 0.26 -18.39 -1.24
N VAL A 309 1.38 -17.93 -0.68
CA VAL A 309 2.53 -18.78 -0.36
C VAL A 309 2.43 -19.46 1.02
N ASP A 310 1.56 -19.00 1.92
CA ASP A 310 1.51 -19.52 3.31
C ASP A 310 0.99 -20.96 3.39
N LYS A 311 0.27 -21.43 2.37
CA LYS A 311 -0.21 -22.82 2.26
C LYS A 311 0.70 -23.73 1.44
N GLY A 312 1.90 -23.27 1.13
CA GLY A 312 2.92 -24.05 0.44
C GLY A 312 2.88 -23.94 -1.09
N ARG A 313 3.91 -24.53 -1.72
CA ARG A 313 4.19 -24.40 -3.15
C ARG A 313 3.04 -24.87 -4.05
N GLU A 314 2.38 -25.97 -3.72
CA GLU A 314 1.33 -26.56 -4.56
C GLU A 314 0.07 -25.66 -4.60
N VAL A 315 -0.33 -25.10 -3.45
CA VAL A 315 -1.46 -24.17 -3.39
C VAL A 315 -1.12 -22.87 -4.15
N PHE A 316 0.07 -22.33 -3.93
CA PHE A 316 0.54 -21.18 -4.70
C PHE A 316 0.48 -21.44 -6.22
N ARG A 317 1.02 -22.60 -6.68
CA ARG A 317 1.02 -22.98 -8.09
C ARG A 317 -0.39 -23.02 -8.67
N LYS A 318 -1.34 -23.66 -7.96
CA LYS A 318 -2.75 -23.75 -8.37
C LYS A 318 -3.38 -22.37 -8.54
N LEU A 319 -3.19 -21.48 -7.57
CA LEU A 319 -3.71 -20.10 -7.61
C LEU A 319 -3.06 -19.29 -8.75
N TYR A 320 -1.74 -19.46 -8.95
CA TYR A 320 -1.03 -18.77 -10.01
C TYR A 320 -1.44 -19.26 -11.41
N GLU A 321 -1.62 -20.55 -11.63
CA GLU A 321 -2.07 -21.11 -12.90
C GLU A 321 -3.51 -20.72 -13.26
N SER A 322 -4.39 -20.57 -12.25
CA SER A 322 -5.78 -20.14 -12.41
C SER A 322 -5.97 -18.62 -12.43
N ARG A 323 -4.89 -17.83 -12.45
CA ARG A 323 -4.99 -16.38 -12.39
C ARG A 323 -5.80 -15.78 -13.53
N LEU A 324 -6.53 -14.75 -13.21
CA LEU A 324 -7.41 -14.03 -14.13
C LEU A 324 -6.74 -12.74 -14.62
N ARG A 325 -7.00 -12.38 -15.88
CA ARG A 325 -6.60 -11.08 -16.41
C ARG A 325 -7.54 -9.99 -15.89
N TYR A 326 -6.99 -8.94 -15.34
CA TYR A 326 -7.76 -7.77 -14.94
C TYR A 326 -8.10 -6.93 -16.18
N ARG A 327 -9.39 -6.96 -16.56
CA ARG A 327 -9.94 -6.27 -17.75
C ARG A 327 -10.57 -4.94 -17.38
#